data_9d23d4b5a6f5cd90f010e18a5fe3ad84
#
_entry.id   9d23d4b5a6f5cd90f010e18a5fe3ad84
#
_cell.length_a   1.000
_cell.length_b   1.000
_cell.length_c   1.000
_cell.angle_alpha   90.00
_cell.angle_beta   90.00
_cell.angle_gamma   90.00
#
_symmetry.space_group_name_H-M   'P 1'
#
loop_
_entity.id
_entity.type
_entity.pdbx_description
1 polymer ?
#
loop_
_entity_poly.entity_id
_entity_poly.type
_entity_poly.pdbx_seq_one_letter_code
_entity_poly.pdbx_strand_id
1 'polypeptide(L)'
;MKPITEAYVNERLKSATETFIPHKADELWEQPVEKAKGDEWYLDGVRPKKRRTGQAISALSSLAACLAVCFLSYYMVYLRVDTTVFLDVNPSIALQVNCNEKVIRVQANNPDGEIVLENMDLKNADLNVAVNAVIGSMVRHGYLTEARDVVLLSVSSGSAEKTESLRVRLSGEINDCLTSMVGSSAVFDQEVELDDDLVDLAEKYGITPGKAALIRRVVEAHPGMDYDTLARLSMKKLTEYLTKSDVDIRNYANYTGAPFESSDRDDDFDLKDAPDDADEPDDMDLDDADEPDDMDPDDVDEEDDFDSGDADELEDDD
;
A
#
# COMPACT_ATOMS: atom_id res chain seq x y z
N MET A 1 -31.61 -82.92 -3.45
CA MET A 1 -31.08 -82.17 -2.33
C MET A 1 -31.95 -82.51 -1.13
N LYS A 2 -31.38 -83.09 -0.07
CA LYS A 2 -32.15 -83.32 1.15
C LYS A 2 -32.31 -81.98 1.90
N PRO A 3 -33.50 -81.68 2.44
CA PRO A 3 -33.67 -80.43 3.19
C PRO A 3 -32.78 -80.48 4.44
N ILE A 4 -32.05 -79.37 4.66
CA ILE A 4 -31.23 -79.18 5.85
C ILE A 4 -32.25 -78.94 6.99
N THR A 5 -32.40 -79.93 7.85
CA THR A 5 -33.26 -79.83 9.02
C THR A 5 -32.49 -79.17 10.18
N GLU A 6 -33.21 -78.46 10.99
CA GLU A 6 -32.66 -77.75 12.20
C GLU A 6 -31.89 -78.75 13.11
N ALA A 7 -32.38 -79.95 13.20
CA ALA A 7 -31.71 -81.02 13.94
C ALA A 7 -30.29 -81.33 13.38
N TYR A 8 -30.11 -81.35 12.07
CA TYR A 8 -28.82 -81.61 11.43
C TYR A 8 -27.82 -80.43 11.66
N VAL A 9 -28.32 -79.22 11.68
CA VAL A 9 -27.48 -78.03 11.94
C VAL A 9 -27.04 -78.04 13.44
N ASN A 10 -27.94 -78.35 14.37
CA ASN A 10 -27.62 -78.40 15.78
C ASN A 10 -26.65 -79.53 16.11
N GLU A 11 -26.77 -80.70 15.45
CA GLU A 11 -25.84 -81.81 15.64
C GLU A 11 -24.45 -81.46 15.11
N ARG A 12 -24.35 -80.76 13.98
CA ARG A 12 -23.09 -80.32 13.42
C ARG A 12 -22.44 -79.22 14.25
N LEU A 13 -23.23 -78.28 14.81
CA LEU A 13 -22.74 -77.25 15.72
C LEU A 13 -22.22 -77.86 17.02
N LYS A 14 -22.94 -78.82 17.57
CA LYS A 14 -22.52 -79.53 18.77
C LYS A 14 -21.20 -80.31 18.57
N SER A 15 -21.11 -81.04 17.45
CA SER A 15 -19.88 -81.73 17.05
C SER A 15 -18.71 -80.77 16.81
N ALA A 16 -18.94 -79.62 16.25
CA ALA A 16 -17.92 -78.61 16.04
C ALA A 16 -17.45 -77.99 17.37
N THR A 17 -18.37 -77.69 18.27
CA THR A 17 -17.99 -77.12 19.59
C THR A 17 -17.22 -78.14 20.42
N GLU A 18 -17.58 -79.41 20.40
CA GLU A 18 -16.84 -80.50 21.09
C GLU A 18 -15.44 -80.70 20.51
N THR A 19 -15.24 -80.44 19.23
CA THR A 19 -13.93 -80.59 18.57
C THR A 19 -13.03 -79.37 18.77
N PHE A 20 -13.62 -78.19 18.99
CA PHE A 20 -12.87 -76.91 19.18
C PHE A 20 -12.55 -76.60 20.65
N ILE A 21 -13.22 -77.24 21.64
CA ILE A 21 -12.89 -77.07 23.01
C ILE A 21 -11.75 -78.05 23.33
N PRO A 22 -10.50 -77.60 23.55
CA PRO A 22 -9.42 -78.54 23.93
C PRO A 22 -9.76 -79.18 25.25
N HIS A 23 -9.63 -80.49 25.36
CA HIS A 23 -9.85 -81.28 26.58
C HIS A 23 -9.01 -80.83 27.80
N LYS A 24 -8.21 -79.76 27.63
CA LYS A 24 -7.41 -79.11 28.69
C LYS A 24 -8.09 -77.87 29.26
N ALA A 25 -9.31 -77.54 28.88
CA ALA A 25 -9.97 -76.34 29.42
C ALA A 25 -10.18 -76.45 30.95
N ASP A 26 -10.54 -77.67 31.44
CA ASP A 26 -10.73 -77.90 32.84
C ASP A 26 -9.41 -77.80 33.61
N GLU A 27 -8.30 -78.22 33.03
CA GLU A 27 -6.94 -78.17 33.62
C GLU A 27 -6.44 -76.70 33.69
N LEU A 28 -6.90 -75.84 32.81
CA LEU A 28 -6.58 -74.42 32.80
C LEU A 28 -7.32 -73.61 33.90
N TRP A 29 -8.53 -74.06 34.31
CA TRP A 29 -9.28 -73.45 35.39
C TRP A 29 -8.80 -73.78 36.78
N GLU A 30 -8.05 -74.89 36.96
CA GLU A 30 -7.49 -75.33 38.21
C GLU A 30 -6.10 -74.72 38.54
N GLN A 31 -5.51 -74.04 37.52
CA GLN A 31 -4.22 -73.36 37.77
C GLN A 31 -4.46 -72.04 38.53
N PRO A 32 -3.73 -71.83 39.63
CA PRO A 32 -3.84 -70.58 40.37
C PRO A 32 -3.42 -69.41 39.43
N VAL A 33 -4.35 -68.52 39.13
CA VAL A 33 -4.05 -67.32 38.37
C VAL A 33 -3.14 -66.44 39.25
N GLU A 34 -1.84 -66.46 38.99
CA GLU A 34 -0.97 -65.44 39.57
C GLU A 34 -1.45 -64.04 39.04
N LYS A 35 -1.91 -63.23 40.02
CA LYS A 35 -2.23 -61.83 39.70
C LYS A 35 -0.95 -61.16 39.22
N ALA A 36 -0.86 -60.91 37.97
CA ALA A 36 0.19 -60.06 37.40
C ALA A 36 0.25 -58.76 38.20
N LYS A 37 1.41 -58.50 38.81
CA LYS A 37 1.67 -57.21 39.45
C LYS A 37 1.53 -56.14 38.38
N GLY A 38 0.70 -55.14 38.63
CA GLY A 38 0.08 -54.21 37.70
C GLY A 38 0.92 -53.52 36.62
N ASP A 39 2.23 -53.79 36.54
CA ASP A 39 3.13 -53.15 35.58
C ASP A 39 3.76 -54.11 34.57
N GLU A 40 3.49 -55.43 34.64
CA GLU A 40 4.10 -56.44 33.77
C GLU A 40 3.33 -56.76 32.48
N TRP A 41 2.32 -55.95 32.17
CA TRP A 41 1.56 -56.06 30.91
C TRP A 41 2.30 -55.65 29.66
N TYR A 42 3.40 -54.96 29.80
CA TYR A 42 4.20 -54.60 28.66
C TYR A 42 5.13 -55.75 28.29
N LEU A 43 4.82 -56.43 27.20
CA LEU A 43 5.76 -57.27 26.49
C LEU A 43 7.09 -56.50 26.41
N ASP A 44 8.13 -57.05 27.02
CA ASP A 44 9.46 -56.41 27.17
C ASP A 44 10.15 -56.10 25.79
N GLY A 45 9.41 -56.20 24.69
CA GLY A 45 9.85 -55.90 23.32
C GLY A 45 9.23 -54.66 22.68
N VAL A 46 8.19 -54.06 23.28
CA VAL A 46 7.51 -52.89 22.66
C VAL A 46 7.49 -51.73 23.62
N ARG A 47 8.64 -51.37 24.12
CA ARG A 47 8.80 -49.99 24.65
C ARG A 47 8.71 -49.08 23.44
N PRO A 48 7.67 -48.17 23.33
CA PRO A 48 7.68 -47.20 22.27
C PRO A 48 8.95 -46.38 22.44
N LYS A 49 9.93 -46.58 21.55
CA LYS A 49 11.09 -45.71 21.49
C LYS A 49 10.53 -44.29 21.47
N LYS A 50 10.68 -43.60 22.60
CA LYS A 50 10.28 -42.17 22.71
C LYS A 50 11.01 -41.46 21.58
N ARG A 51 10.30 -41.29 20.46
CA ARG A 51 10.88 -40.65 19.28
C ARG A 51 11.22 -39.24 19.72
N ARG A 52 12.49 -38.90 19.81
CA ARG A 52 13.02 -37.54 20.05
C ARG A 52 12.51 -36.54 18.99
N THR A 53 11.79 -37.03 17.96
CA THR A 53 11.12 -36.26 16.95
C THR A 53 10.09 -35.28 17.51
N GLY A 54 9.40 -35.59 18.61
CA GLY A 54 8.46 -34.67 19.25
C GLY A 54 9.12 -33.41 19.82
N GLN A 55 10.31 -33.56 20.39
CA GLN A 55 11.06 -32.40 20.92
C GLN A 55 11.67 -31.56 19.83
N ALA A 56 12.10 -32.14 18.72
CA ALA A 56 12.59 -31.40 17.56
C ALA A 56 11.44 -30.63 16.86
N ILE A 57 10.26 -31.25 16.72
CA ILE A 57 9.07 -30.61 16.13
C ILE A 57 8.58 -29.46 17.01
N SER A 58 8.55 -29.64 18.35
CA SER A 58 8.14 -28.56 19.26
C SER A 58 9.15 -27.40 19.28
N ALA A 59 10.45 -27.68 19.17
CA ALA A 59 11.48 -26.65 19.05
C ALA A 59 11.37 -25.87 17.72
N LEU A 60 11.13 -26.57 16.59
CA LEU A 60 10.92 -25.93 15.31
C LEU A 60 9.64 -25.07 15.29
N SER A 61 8.54 -25.57 15.89
CA SER A 61 7.29 -24.82 15.94
C SER A 61 7.41 -23.56 16.81
N SER A 62 8.15 -23.62 17.93
CA SER A 62 8.39 -22.43 18.76
C SER A 62 9.26 -21.41 18.05
N LEU A 63 10.29 -21.84 17.31
CA LEU A 63 11.13 -20.94 16.52
C LEU A 63 10.30 -20.28 15.40
N ALA A 64 9.48 -21.03 14.69
CA ALA A 64 8.59 -20.49 13.66
C ALA A 64 7.59 -19.48 14.24
N ALA A 65 7.03 -19.75 15.42
CA ALA A 65 6.15 -18.80 16.10
C ALA A 65 6.88 -17.52 16.50
N CYS A 66 8.09 -17.61 17.04
CA CYS A 66 8.90 -16.43 17.36
C CYS A 66 9.22 -15.61 16.12
N LEU A 67 9.62 -16.26 15.01
CA LEU A 67 9.88 -15.57 13.75
C LEU A 67 8.61 -14.89 13.19
N ALA A 68 7.45 -15.55 13.28
CA ALA A 68 6.18 -14.99 12.87
C ALA A 68 5.81 -13.73 13.70
N VAL A 69 5.99 -13.79 15.02
CA VAL A 69 5.77 -12.63 15.90
C VAL A 69 6.73 -11.49 15.58
N CYS A 70 8.02 -11.78 15.39
CA CYS A 70 9.02 -10.78 15.01
C CYS A 70 8.68 -10.14 13.64
N PHE A 71 8.30 -10.97 12.67
CA PHE A 71 7.91 -10.48 11.34
C PHE A 71 6.64 -9.62 11.40
N LEU A 72 5.63 -10.06 12.15
CA LEU A 72 4.39 -9.30 12.31
C LEU A 72 4.66 -7.96 13.02
N SER A 73 5.49 -7.98 14.06
CA SER A 73 5.90 -6.74 14.76
C SER A 73 6.66 -5.80 13.84
N TYR A 74 7.61 -6.33 13.05
CA TYR A 74 8.33 -5.54 12.05
C TYR A 74 7.39 -4.94 11.00
N TYR A 75 6.46 -5.74 10.47
CA TYR A 75 5.46 -5.28 9.50
C TYR A 75 4.59 -4.15 10.08
N MET A 76 4.06 -4.33 11.31
CA MET A 76 3.21 -3.34 11.96
C MET A 76 3.92 -2.02 12.22
N VAL A 77 5.21 -2.06 12.58
CA VAL A 77 5.98 -0.86 12.96
C VAL A 77 6.56 -0.15 11.74
N TYR A 78 7.04 -0.89 10.74
CA TYR A 78 7.85 -0.30 9.67
C TYR A 78 7.16 -0.25 8.30
N LEU A 79 6.21 -1.16 8.02
CA LEU A 79 5.62 -1.28 6.70
C LEU A 79 4.13 -0.89 6.62
N ARG A 80 3.46 -0.81 7.78
CA ARG A 80 2.07 -0.39 7.80
C ARG A 80 1.98 1.13 7.70
N VAL A 81 1.14 1.61 6.79
CA VAL A 81 0.76 3.03 6.73
C VAL A 81 -0.07 3.36 7.96
N ASP A 82 0.35 4.38 8.68
CA ASP A 82 -0.30 4.89 9.88
C ASP A 82 -0.92 6.27 9.63
N THR A 83 -0.24 7.08 8.86
CA THR A 83 -0.66 8.44 8.54
C THR A 83 -0.44 8.74 7.06
N THR A 84 -1.35 9.48 6.46
CA THR A 84 -1.19 10.05 5.12
C THR A 84 -1.26 11.57 5.19
N VAL A 85 -0.31 12.22 4.57
CA VAL A 85 -0.22 13.67 4.44
C VAL A 85 -0.35 14.03 2.98
N PHE A 86 -1.26 14.92 2.66
CA PHE A 86 -1.48 15.45 1.31
C PHE A 86 -1.01 16.90 1.26
N LEU A 87 -0.29 17.21 0.20
CA LEU A 87 0.18 18.56 -0.12
C LEU A 87 -0.39 18.95 -1.48
N ASP A 88 -1.29 19.91 -1.48
CA ASP A 88 -1.95 20.41 -2.68
C ASP A 88 -1.59 21.88 -2.90
N VAL A 89 -1.05 22.12 -4.07
CA VAL A 89 -0.80 23.46 -4.63
C VAL A 89 -1.41 23.49 -6.03
N ASN A 90 -0.86 22.95 -6.94
CA ASN A 90 -0.73 22.39 -8.23
C ASN A 90 0.76 22.40 -8.49
N PRO A 91 1.45 21.42 -7.97
CA PRO A 91 1.24 19.95 -7.92
C PRO A 91 0.42 19.42 -6.74
N SER A 92 0.01 18.15 -6.86
CA SER A 92 -0.68 17.38 -5.81
C SER A 92 0.12 16.13 -5.44
N ILE A 93 0.53 16.02 -4.17
CA ILE A 93 1.42 14.97 -3.68
C ILE A 93 0.87 14.35 -2.40
N ALA A 94 0.98 13.03 -2.29
CA ALA A 94 0.65 12.28 -1.08
C ALA A 94 1.90 11.62 -0.48
N LEU A 95 2.09 11.78 0.83
CA LEU A 95 3.14 11.17 1.63
C LEU A 95 2.51 10.19 2.61
N GLN A 96 2.87 8.90 2.53
CA GLN A 96 2.40 7.87 3.45
C GLN A 96 3.52 7.50 4.40
N VAL A 97 3.26 7.55 5.70
CA VAL A 97 4.25 7.27 6.74
C VAL A 97 3.79 6.17 7.69
N ASN A 98 4.76 5.53 8.34
CA ASN A 98 4.51 4.56 9.41
C ASN A 98 4.31 5.25 10.76
N CYS A 99 4.10 4.44 11.83
CA CYS A 99 3.89 4.96 13.18
C CYS A 99 5.10 5.72 13.75
N ASN A 100 6.30 5.56 13.17
CA ASN A 100 7.52 6.31 13.52
C ASN A 100 7.73 7.54 12.64
N GLU A 101 6.72 7.98 11.91
CA GLU A 101 6.76 9.10 10.98
C GLU A 101 7.84 8.97 9.88
N LYS A 102 8.20 7.72 9.52
CA LYS A 102 9.09 7.44 8.39
C LYS A 102 8.28 7.23 7.11
N VAL A 103 8.70 7.87 6.05
CA VAL A 103 8.06 7.77 4.75
C VAL A 103 8.16 6.34 4.20
N ILE A 104 7.00 5.73 3.94
CA ILE A 104 6.89 4.42 3.29
C ILE A 104 6.72 4.59 1.79
N ARG A 105 5.88 5.55 1.39
CA ARG A 105 5.52 5.81 0.00
C ARG A 105 5.30 7.30 -0.23
N VAL A 106 5.71 7.75 -1.40
CA VAL A 106 5.37 9.07 -1.95
C VAL A 106 4.65 8.84 -3.28
N GLN A 107 3.61 9.58 -3.51
CA GLN A 107 2.80 9.47 -4.72
C GLN A 107 2.49 10.86 -5.28
N ALA A 108 2.77 11.06 -6.56
CA ALA A 108 2.23 12.16 -7.33
C ALA A 108 0.80 11.82 -7.75
N ASN A 109 -0.11 12.77 -7.64
CA ASN A 109 -1.50 12.63 -8.07
C ASN A 109 -1.78 13.31 -9.40
N ASN A 110 -0.79 14.06 -9.91
CA ASN A 110 -0.87 14.72 -11.22
C ASN A 110 0.55 14.85 -11.84
N PRO A 111 0.68 15.15 -13.14
CA PRO A 111 1.97 15.26 -13.83
C PRO A 111 2.92 16.28 -13.19
N ASP A 112 2.42 17.39 -12.68
CA ASP A 112 3.24 18.41 -11.98
C ASP A 112 3.87 17.82 -10.71
N GLY A 113 3.15 16.93 -10.01
CA GLY A 113 3.68 16.20 -8.86
C GLY A 113 4.84 15.27 -9.23
N GLU A 114 4.81 14.64 -10.41
CA GLU A 114 5.90 13.81 -10.91
C GLU A 114 7.17 14.65 -11.15
N ILE A 115 7.02 15.85 -11.71
CA ILE A 115 8.13 16.79 -11.93
C ILE A 115 8.75 17.19 -10.59
N VAL A 116 7.94 17.51 -9.58
CA VAL A 116 8.43 17.90 -8.26
C VAL A 116 9.18 16.77 -7.58
N LEU A 117 8.73 15.53 -7.75
CA LEU A 117 9.33 14.34 -7.15
C LEU A 117 10.50 13.76 -7.93
N GLU A 118 10.78 14.29 -9.12
CA GLU A 118 11.86 13.80 -9.97
C GLU A 118 13.22 13.83 -9.23
N ASN A 119 13.94 12.71 -9.29
CA ASN A 119 15.23 12.52 -8.63
C ASN A 119 15.21 12.63 -7.09
N MET A 120 14.03 12.50 -6.43
CA MET A 120 13.93 12.50 -4.97
C MET A 120 13.75 11.09 -4.43
N ASP A 121 14.69 10.63 -3.59
CA ASP A 121 14.52 9.41 -2.79
C ASP A 121 14.12 9.80 -1.35
N LEU A 122 12.84 9.81 -1.09
CA LEU A 122 12.26 10.14 0.22
C LEU A 122 11.93 8.90 1.06
N LYS A 123 12.22 7.70 0.57
CA LYS A 123 11.94 6.46 1.29
C LYS A 123 12.73 6.39 2.59
N ASN A 124 12.06 6.07 3.68
CA ASN A 124 12.62 6.07 5.05
C ASN A 124 13.10 7.43 5.60
N ALA A 125 12.89 8.52 4.87
CA ALA A 125 13.12 9.86 5.42
C ALA A 125 12.13 10.16 6.56
N ASP A 126 12.51 11.09 7.44
CA ASP A 126 11.56 11.64 8.41
C ASP A 126 10.52 12.48 7.68
N LEU A 127 9.26 12.45 8.15
CA LEU A 127 8.16 13.17 7.54
C LEU A 127 8.46 14.66 7.36
N ASN A 128 9.03 15.31 8.37
CA ASN A 128 9.39 16.74 8.32
C ASN A 128 10.42 17.02 7.23
N VAL A 129 11.43 16.14 7.11
CA VAL A 129 12.46 16.26 6.05
C VAL A 129 11.83 16.08 4.67
N ALA A 130 10.93 15.12 4.53
CA ALA A 130 10.25 14.85 3.27
C ALA A 130 9.33 16.01 2.86
N VAL A 131 8.54 16.54 3.79
CA VAL A 131 7.66 17.70 3.54
C VAL A 131 8.50 18.91 3.12
N ASN A 132 9.55 19.26 3.86
CA ASN A 132 10.42 20.38 3.51
C ASN A 132 11.13 20.20 2.17
N ALA A 133 11.55 18.97 1.84
CA ALA A 133 12.15 18.67 0.55
C ALA A 133 11.16 18.85 -0.61
N VAL A 134 9.92 18.39 -0.43
CA VAL A 134 8.84 18.56 -1.41
C VAL A 134 8.50 20.05 -1.60
N ILE A 135 8.30 20.80 -0.52
CA ILE A 135 8.05 22.25 -0.58
C ILE A 135 9.23 22.98 -1.25
N GLY A 136 10.47 22.66 -0.88
CA GLY A 136 11.66 23.25 -1.51
C GLY A 136 11.76 22.90 -3.01
N SER A 137 11.33 21.71 -3.43
CA SER A 137 11.25 21.34 -4.83
C SER A 137 10.14 22.11 -5.57
N MET A 138 8.97 22.29 -4.94
CA MET A 138 7.90 23.13 -5.50
C MET A 138 8.35 24.58 -5.73
N VAL A 139 9.08 25.17 -4.77
CA VAL A 139 9.68 26.50 -4.91
C VAL A 139 10.69 26.53 -6.08
N ARG A 140 11.59 25.53 -6.13
CA ARG A 140 12.61 25.46 -7.18
C ARG A 140 12.05 25.32 -8.60
N HIS A 141 10.94 24.60 -8.75
CA HIS A 141 10.26 24.44 -10.05
C HIS A 141 9.24 25.54 -10.35
N GLY A 142 9.12 26.56 -9.50
CA GLY A 142 8.29 27.74 -9.75
C GLY A 142 6.81 27.54 -9.44
N TYR A 143 6.41 26.49 -8.71
CA TYR A 143 5.03 26.29 -8.27
C TYR A 143 4.66 27.14 -7.04
N LEU A 144 5.67 27.59 -6.30
CA LEU A 144 5.53 28.46 -5.11
C LEU A 144 6.54 29.60 -5.26
N THR A 145 6.10 30.72 -5.80
CA THR A 145 6.97 31.87 -6.15
C THR A 145 6.54 33.17 -5.51
N GLU A 146 5.27 33.30 -5.12
CA GLU A 146 4.69 34.54 -4.66
C GLU A 146 3.96 34.39 -3.33
N ALA A 147 3.76 35.52 -2.66
CA ALA A 147 3.00 35.61 -1.42
C ALA A 147 1.54 35.14 -1.50
N ARG A 148 1.01 35.01 -2.72
CA ARG A 148 -0.37 34.58 -2.98
C ARG A 148 -0.50 33.09 -3.31
N ASP A 149 0.62 32.37 -3.39
CA ASP A 149 0.56 30.95 -3.64
C ASP A 149 0.06 30.24 -2.38
N VAL A 150 -0.89 29.32 -2.57
CA VAL A 150 -1.65 28.68 -1.52
C VAL A 150 -1.24 27.21 -1.43
N VAL A 151 -0.88 26.77 -0.26
CA VAL A 151 -0.65 25.35 0.06
C VAL A 151 -1.82 24.84 0.90
N LEU A 152 -2.43 23.75 0.47
CA LEU A 152 -3.36 23.00 1.30
C LEU A 152 -2.65 21.77 1.88
N LEU A 153 -2.49 21.75 3.18
CA LEU A 153 -2.03 20.60 3.95
C LEU A 153 -3.24 19.81 4.45
N SER A 154 -3.32 18.52 4.11
CA SER A 154 -4.36 17.67 4.66
C SER A 154 -3.72 16.46 5.35
N VAL A 155 -4.16 16.15 6.57
CA VAL A 155 -3.61 15.04 7.36
C VAL A 155 -4.71 14.05 7.69
N SER A 156 -4.42 12.76 7.50
CA SER A 156 -5.29 11.66 7.85
C SER A 156 -4.52 10.59 8.62
N SER A 157 -5.00 10.21 9.79
CA SER A 157 -4.46 9.08 10.57
C SER A 157 -5.56 8.33 11.30
N GLY A 158 -5.23 7.18 11.87
CA GLY A 158 -6.16 6.39 12.69
C GLY A 158 -6.47 7.00 14.08
N SER A 159 -5.86 8.14 14.46
CA SER A 159 -6.03 8.82 15.75
C SER A 159 -6.23 10.31 15.55
N ALA A 160 -7.35 10.85 16.00
CA ALA A 160 -7.65 12.28 15.92
C ALA A 160 -6.59 13.13 16.64
N GLU A 161 -6.12 12.72 17.82
CA GLU A 161 -5.06 13.43 18.55
C GLU A 161 -3.75 13.50 17.75
N LYS A 162 -3.37 12.40 17.10
CA LYS A 162 -2.17 12.36 16.25
C LYS A 162 -2.37 13.22 15.01
N THR A 163 -3.53 13.15 14.36
CA THR A 163 -3.87 13.97 13.19
C THR A 163 -3.74 15.44 13.51
N GLU A 164 -4.37 15.90 14.60
CA GLU A 164 -4.31 17.30 15.05
C GLU A 164 -2.87 17.75 15.37
N SER A 165 -2.13 16.94 16.12
CA SER A 165 -0.73 17.25 16.47
C SER A 165 0.16 17.39 15.24
N LEU A 166 0.03 16.47 14.27
CA LEU A 166 0.78 16.49 13.02
C LEU A 166 0.38 17.68 12.15
N ARG A 167 -0.93 17.94 12.03
CA ARG A 167 -1.47 19.05 11.26
C ARG A 167 -0.89 20.39 11.73
N VAL A 168 -0.97 20.67 13.04
CA VAL A 168 -0.46 21.92 13.62
C VAL A 168 1.05 22.05 13.43
N ARG A 169 1.80 20.96 13.68
CA ARG A 169 3.25 20.99 13.55
C ARG A 169 3.68 21.21 12.10
N LEU A 170 3.15 20.42 11.17
CA LEU A 170 3.53 20.51 9.75
C LEU A 170 3.10 21.83 9.13
N SER A 171 1.92 22.36 9.50
CA SER A 171 1.45 23.67 9.04
C SER A 171 2.43 24.78 9.46
N GLY A 172 2.91 24.75 10.71
CA GLY A 172 3.94 25.69 11.19
C GLY A 172 5.26 25.53 10.44
N GLU A 173 5.74 24.30 10.26
CA GLU A 173 7.01 24.03 9.54
C GLU A 173 6.95 24.46 8.06
N ILE A 174 5.83 24.21 7.36
CA ILE A 174 5.63 24.66 5.98
C ILE A 174 5.61 26.19 5.92
N ASN A 175 4.90 26.85 6.85
CA ASN A 175 4.86 28.30 6.93
C ASN A 175 6.26 28.91 7.14
N ASP A 176 7.05 28.36 8.06
CA ASP A 176 8.42 28.83 8.34
C ASP A 176 9.33 28.60 7.14
N CYS A 177 9.22 27.44 6.49
CA CYS A 177 9.97 27.12 5.29
C CYS A 177 9.66 28.09 4.15
N LEU A 178 8.38 28.31 3.84
CA LEU A 178 7.95 29.23 2.79
C LEU A 178 8.29 30.67 3.10
N THR A 179 8.10 31.13 4.34
CA THR A 179 8.47 32.48 4.74
C THR A 179 9.98 32.73 4.56
N SER A 180 10.81 31.71 4.81
CA SER A 180 12.25 31.81 4.60
C SER A 180 12.68 31.82 3.15
N MET A 181 11.93 31.11 2.25
CA MET A 181 12.29 30.97 0.84
C MET A 181 11.68 32.03 -0.07
N VAL A 182 10.40 32.36 0.15
CA VAL A 182 9.63 33.25 -0.72
C VAL A 182 9.09 34.51 -0.03
N GLY A 183 9.40 34.67 1.26
CA GLY A 183 9.08 35.90 2.02
C GLY A 183 7.68 35.93 2.62
N SER A 184 6.77 35.09 2.18
CA SER A 184 5.44 34.93 2.79
C SER A 184 4.81 33.61 2.36
N SER A 185 3.74 33.20 3.06
CA SER A 185 3.03 31.99 2.75
C SER A 185 1.54 32.09 3.09
N ALA A 186 0.72 31.32 2.39
CA ALA A 186 -0.67 31.05 2.72
C ALA A 186 -0.84 29.54 2.85
N VAL A 187 -0.85 29.03 4.06
CA VAL A 187 -1.02 27.60 4.35
C VAL A 187 -2.41 27.38 4.92
N PHE A 188 -3.24 26.64 4.19
CA PHE A 188 -4.47 26.10 4.71
C PHE A 188 -4.23 24.67 5.18
N ASP A 189 -4.77 24.31 6.32
CA ASP A 189 -4.61 22.98 6.87
C ASP A 189 -5.93 22.39 7.35
N GLN A 190 -6.08 21.08 7.21
CA GLN A 190 -7.30 20.36 7.58
C GLN A 190 -7.02 18.92 7.99
N GLU A 191 -7.94 18.37 8.76
CA GLU A 191 -8.02 16.93 9.00
C GLU A 191 -8.93 16.30 7.96
N VAL A 192 -8.57 15.09 7.51
CA VAL A 192 -9.36 14.33 6.54
C VAL A 192 -9.57 12.93 7.04
N GLU A 193 -10.81 12.50 7.09
CA GLU A 193 -11.19 11.10 7.24
C GLU A 193 -11.34 10.49 5.85
N LEU A 194 -10.53 9.45 5.57
CA LEU A 194 -10.54 8.78 4.27
C LEU A 194 -11.69 7.77 4.26
N ASP A 195 -12.61 7.93 3.36
CA ASP A 195 -13.63 6.97 2.98
C ASP A 195 -13.45 6.56 1.50
N ASP A 196 -14.04 5.42 1.11
CA ASP A 196 -13.90 4.90 -0.26
C ASP A 196 -14.48 5.88 -1.29
N ASP A 197 -15.60 6.54 -0.97
CA ASP A 197 -16.26 7.52 -1.86
C ASP A 197 -15.35 8.73 -2.11
N LEU A 198 -14.61 9.17 -1.10
CA LEU A 198 -13.68 10.29 -1.22
C LEU A 198 -12.44 9.92 -2.04
N VAL A 199 -11.95 8.69 -1.88
CA VAL A 199 -10.81 8.18 -2.67
C VAL A 199 -11.20 8.06 -4.14
N ASP A 200 -12.35 7.45 -4.44
CA ASP A 200 -12.88 7.31 -5.81
C ASP A 200 -13.09 8.68 -6.46
N LEU A 201 -13.60 9.65 -5.68
CA LEU A 201 -13.79 11.01 -6.14
C LEU A 201 -12.47 11.71 -6.47
N ALA A 202 -11.46 11.52 -5.63
CA ALA A 202 -10.13 12.06 -5.85
C ALA A 202 -9.47 11.47 -7.11
N GLU A 203 -9.55 10.15 -7.29
CA GLU A 203 -9.02 9.45 -8.47
C GLU A 203 -9.69 9.92 -9.76
N LYS A 204 -11.02 10.10 -9.75
CA LYS A 204 -11.78 10.58 -10.91
C LYS A 204 -11.28 11.92 -11.45
N TYR A 205 -10.82 12.81 -10.55
CA TYR A 205 -10.39 14.16 -10.91
C TYR A 205 -8.87 14.35 -10.92
N GLY A 206 -8.08 13.31 -10.64
CA GLY A 206 -6.62 13.40 -10.55
C GLY A 206 -6.13 14.38 -9.48
N ILE A 207 -6.85 14.45 -8.34
CA ILE A 207 -6.53 15.31 -7.19
C ILE A 207 -6.31 14.44 -5.94
N THR A 208 -5.81 15.03 -4.87
CA THR A 208 -5.70 14.30 -3.60
C THR A 208 -7.05 14.15 -2.91
N PRO A 209 -7.25 13.12 -2.07
CA PRO A 209 -8.37 13.06 -1.15
C PRO A 209 -8.50 14.29 -0.26
N GLY A 210 -7.38 14.94 0.09
CA GLY A 210 -7.38 16.20 0.83
C GLY A 210 -8.12 17.31 0.11
N LYS A 211 -7.74 17.59 -1.12
CA LYS A 211 -8.42 18.60 -1.96
C LYS A 211 -9.86 18.22 -2.25
N ALA A 212 -10.12 16.93 -2.53
CA ALA A 212 -11.48 16.42 -2.74
C ALA A 212 -12.40 16.67 -1.52
N ALA A 213 -11.89 16.44 -0.30
CA ALA A 213 -12.63 16.69 0.94
C ALA A 213 -12.97 18.17 1.15
N LEU A 214 -12.03 19.05 0.85
CA LEU A 214 -12.27 20.50 0.92
C LEU A 214 -13.40 20.90 -0.04
N ILE A 215 -13.30 20.50 -1.30
CA ILE A 215 -14.29 20.83 -2.34
C ILE A 215 -15.65 20.25 -1.97
N ARG A 216 -15.72 19.00 -1.51
CA ARG A 216 -16.96 18.34 -1.06
C ARG A 216 -17.68 19.18 -0.01
N ARG A 217 -16.97 19.64 1.02
CA ARG A 217 -17.53 20.50 2.08
C ARG A 217 -18.02 21.84 1.56
N VAL A 218 -17.28 22.43 0.63
CA VAL A 218 -17.68 23.71 0.01
C VAL A 218 -18.96 23.53 -0.79
N VAL A 219 -19.06 22.52 -1.64
CA VAL A 219 -20.24 22.24 -2.49
C VAL A 219 -21.46 21.86 -1.65
N GLU A 220 -21.27 21.07 -0.58
CA GLU A 220 -22.35 20.75 0.36
C GLU A 220 -22.95 21.99 1.04
N ALA A 221 -22.11 22.96 1.39
CA ALA A 221 -22.55 24.23 1.98
C ALA A 221 -23.10 25.22 0.93
N HIS A 222 -22.65 25.11 -0.32
CA HIS A 222 -23.00 25.99 -1.42
C HIS A 222 -23.47 25.18 -2.65
N PRO A 223 -24.71 24.65 -2.66
CA PRO A 223 -25.21 23.76 -3.73
C PRO A 223 -25.25 24.38 -5.13
N GLY A 224 -25.02 25.70 -5.25
CA GLY A 224 -24.89 26.39 -6.54
C GLY A 224 -23.50 26.27 -7.17
N MET A 225 -22.52 25.73 -6.46
CA MET A 225 -21.16 25.51 -6.97
C MET A 225 -21.04 24.14 -7.60
N ASP A 226 -20.36 24.09 -8.75
CA ASP A 226 -20.13 22.85 -9.47
C ASP A 226 -18.81 22.21 -9.02
N TYR A 227 -18.88 20.93 -8.60
CA TYR A 227 -17.71 20.18 -8.13
C TYR A 227 -16.66 20.03 -9.25
N ASP A 228 -17.09 19.73 -10.47
CA ASP A 228 -16.21 19.48 -11.61
C ASP A 228 -15.37 20.72 -11.92
N THR A 229 -15.99 21.90 -11.85
CA THR A 229 -15.30 23.19 -12.03
C THR A 229 -14.26 23.41 -10.92
N LEU A 230 -14.62 23.20 -9.65
CA LEU A 230 -13.71 23.46 -8.53
C LEU A 230 -12.54 22.47 -8.51
N ALA A 231 -12.75 21.20 -8.88
CA ALA A 231 -11.74 20.17 -8.87
C ALA A 231 -10.57 20.46 -9.85
N ARG A 232 -10.85 21.10 -10.97
CA ARG A 232 -9.85 21.45 -12.00
C ARG A 232 -8.98 22.65 -11.64
N LEU A 233 -9.39 23.47 -10.68
CA LEU A 233 -8.65 24.66 -10.28
C LEU A 233 -7.42 24.30 -9.42
N SER A 234 -6.30 25.01 -9.63
CA SER A 234 -5.19 25.01 -8.65
C SER A 234 -5.66 25.58 -7.31
N MET A 235 -4.94 25.33 -6.21
CA MET A 235 -5.33 25.85 -4.90
C MET A 235 -5.44 27.40 -4.90
N LYS A 236 -4.52 28.07 -5.59
CA LYS A 236 -4.57 29.54 -5.77
C LYS A 236 -5.87 29.97 -6.46
N LYS A 237 -6.16 29.41 -7.66
CA LYS A 237 -7.37 29.73 -8.42
C LYS A 237 -8.66 29.34 -7.67
N LEU A 238 -8.65 28.22 -6.93
CA LEU A 238 -9.77 27.79 -6.10
C LEU A 238 -10.06 28.83 -5.00
N THR A 239 -9.04 29.28 -4.30
CA THR A 239 -9.18 30.30 -3.24
C THR A 239 -9.67 31.64 -3.80
N GLU A 240 -9.13 32.05 -4.94
CA GLU A 240 -9.59 33.28 -5.64
C GLU A 240 -11.05 33.17 -6.10
N TYR A 241 -11.44 32.02 -6.68
CA TYR A 241 -12.80 31.75 -7.11
C TYR A 241 -13.80 31.79 -5.94
N LEU A 242 -13.46 31.13 -4.83
CA LEU A 242 -14.28 31.12 -3.62
C LEU A 242 -14.44 32.54 -3.05
N THR A 243 -13.35 33.32 -2.99
CA THR A 243 -13.38 34.72 -2.52
C THR A 243 -14.26 35.60 -3.41
N LYS A 244 -14.18 35.47 -4.74
CA LYS A 244 -15.05 36.17 -5.68
C LYS A 244 -16.53 35.80 -5.56
N SER A 245 -16.78 34.56 -5.11
CA SER A 245 -18.12 34.04 -4.86
C SER A 245 -18.63 34.33 -3.43
N ASP A 246 -17.95 35.19 -2.68
CA ASP A 246 -18.24 35.55 -1.27
C ASP A 246 -18.19 34.34 -0.31
N VAL A 247 -17.36 33.33 -0.63
CA VAL A 247 -17.12 32.13 0.18
C VAL A 247 -15.73 32.20 0.78
N ASP A 248 -15.67 32.29 2.11
CA ASP A 248 -14.39 32.29 2.82
C ASP A 248 -13.91 30.86 3.07
N ILE A 249 -12.79 30.49 2.43
CA ILE A 249 -12.16 29.17 2.59
C ILE A 249 -11.78 28.88 4.05
N ARG A 250 -11.54 29.90 4.90
CA ARG A 250 -11.22 29.76 6.33
C ARG A 250 -12.35 29.14 7.16
N ASN A 251 -13.56 29.07 6.61
CA ASN A 251 -14.67 28.34 7.22
C ASN A 251 -14.55 26.80 7.02
N TYR A 252 -13.67 26.35 6.12
CA TYR A 252 -13.52 24.95 5.73
C TYR A 252 -12.14 24.36 6.03
N ALA A 253 -11.12 25.23 6.20
CA ALA A 253 -9.76 24.83 6.57
C ALA A 253 -9.16 25.88 7.52
N ASN A 254 -8.26 25.45 8.42
CA ASN A 254 -7.53 26.38 9.27
C ASN A 254 -6.52 27.15 8.43
N TYR A 255 -6.12 28.32 8.88
CA TYR A 255 -5.19 29.19 8.20
C TYR A 255 -3.96 29.50 9.04
N THR A 256 -2.79 29.32 8.47
CA THR A 256 -1.50 29.68 9.05
C THR A 256 -0.70 30.50 8.03
N GLY A 257 -0.19 31.66 8.40
CA GLY A 257 0.62 32.49 7.52
C GLY A 257 0.35 33.99 7.67
N ALA A 258 0.82 34.78 6.71
CA ALA A 258 0.59 36.21 6.65
C ALA A 258 -0.91 36.53 6.46
N PRO A 259 -1.42 37.73 6.84
CA PRO A 259 -2.81 38.08 6.60
C PRO A 259 -3.17 37.86 5.12
N PHE A 260 -4.16 36.99 4.88
CA PHE A 260 -4.65 36.71 3.55
C PHE A 260 -5.57 37.87 3.16
N GLU A 261 -5.03 38.82 2.38
CA GLU A 261 -5.83 39.87 1.77
C GLU A 261 -6.42 39.34 0.48
N SER A 262 -7.76 39.31 0.40
CA SER A 262 -8.44 39.05 -0.85
C SER A 262 -8.06 40.19 -1.82
N SER A 263 -7.37 39.85 -2.91
CA SER A 263 -6.98 40.82 -3.90
C SER A 263 -8.20 41.53 -4.45
N ASP A 264 -8.02 42.82 -4.75
CA ASP A 264 -8.99 43.69 -5.34
C ASP A 264 -9.74 43.03 -6.52
N ARG A 265 -11.05 43.25 -6.56
CA ARG A 265 -12.05 42.61 -7.43
C ARG A 265 -11.87 42.86 -8.95
N ASP A 266 -10.73 43.35 -9.41
CA ASP A 266 -10.62 43.98 -10.76
C ASP A 266 -9.91 43.15 -11.82
N ASP A 267 -9.41 41.92 -11.50
CA ASP A 267 -8.86 41.04 -12.53
C ASP A 267 -9.97 40.15 -13.10
N ASP A 268 -10.31 40.35 -14.38
CA ASP A 268 -11.24 39.52 -15.14
C ASP A 268 -10.78 38.06 -15.13
N PHE A 269 -11.34 37.28 -14.18
CA PHE A 269 -11.16 35.83 -14.14
C PHE A 269 -12.00 35.19 -15.26
N ASP A 270 -11.36 34.86 -16.37
CA ASP A 270 -12.00 34.12 -17.45
C ASP A 270 -11.86 32.63 -17.20
N LEU A 271 -12.98 31.92 -16.96
CA LEU A 271 -13.06 30.46 -16.80
C LEU A 271 -12.52 29.69 -18.02
N LYS A 272 -12.21 30.40 -19.13
CA LYS A 272 -11.65 29.81 -20.35
C LYS A 272 -10.18 29.45 -20.23
N ASP A 273 -9.47 29.89 -19.16
CA ASP A 273 -8.06 29.55 -18.91
C ASP A 273 -7.89 28.26 -18.10
N ALA A 274 -8.93 27.48 -17.88
CA ALA A 274 -8.77 26.09 -17.45
C ALA A 274 -8.10 25.35 -18.62
N PRO A 275 -6.99 24.61 -18.40
CA PRO A 275 -6.39 23.84 -19.49
C PRO A 275 -7.41 22.86 -20.03
N ASP A 276 -7.74 23.01 -21.31
CA ASP A 276 -8.53 22.06 -22.11
C ASP A 276 -7.71 20.78 -22.44
N ASP A 277 -6.76 20.41 -21.60
CA ASP A 277 -5.91 19.22 -21.77
C ASP A 277 -6.64 17.92 -21.36
N ALA A 278 -7.90 17.81 -21.75
CA ALA A 278 -8.49 16.53 -22.03
C ALA A 278 -8.35 16.34 -23.56
N ASP A 279 -7.14 16.03 -24.02
CA ASP A 279 -6.95 15.40 -25.30
C ASP A 279 -7.80 14.12 -25.30
N GLU A 280 -8.96 14.20 -25.95
CA GLU A 280 -9.62 13.01 -26.45
C GLU A 280 -8.56 12.27 -27.28
N PRO A 281 -8.39 10.95 -27.15
CA PRO A 281 -7.49 10.22 -28.02
C PRO A 281 -8.01 10.47 -29.44
N ASP A 282 -7.22 11.17 -30.25
CA ASP A 282 -7.42 11.29 -31.68
C ASP A 282 -7.70 9.88 -32.21
N ASP A 283 -8.90 9.69 -32.78
CA ASP A 283 -9.21 8.55 -33.60
C ASP A 283 -8.11 8.50 -34.67
N MET A 284 -7.13 7.61 -34.47
CA MET A 284 -6.16 7.27 -35.51
C MET A 284 -6.96 6.60 -36.62
N ASP A 285 -7.26 7.37 -37.65
CA ASP A 285 -7.67 6.89 -38.95
C ASP A 285 -6.58 5.91 -39.45
N LEU A 286 -6.86 4.61 -39.33
CA LEU A 286 -6.06 3.52 -39.87
C LEU A 286 -6.38 3.34 -41.38
N ASP A 287 -6.32 4.37 -42.17
CA ASP A 287 -6.42 4.30 -43.62
C ASP A 287 -5.28 5.07 -44.25
N ASP A 288 -4.08 4.56 -44.20
CA ASP A 288 -3.01 4.68 -45.17
C ASP A 288 -1.97 3.62 -44.91
N ALA A 289 -2.31 2.36 -45.22
CA ALA A 289 -1.36 1.31 -45.41
C ALA A 289 -0.73 1.52 -46.79
N ASP A 290 0.34 2.28 -46.86
CA ASP A 290 1.26 2.28 -48.00
C ASP A 290 1.84 0.88 -48.11
N GLU A 291 1.62 0.26 -49.32
CA GLU A 291 2.15 -1.04 -49.72
C GLU A 291 3.69 -0.98 -49.63
N PRO A 292 4.36 -2.06 -49.17
CA PRO A 292 5.80 -2.14 -49.18
C PRO A 292 6.30 -2.24 -50.63
N ASP A 293 7.10 -1.27 -51.07
CA ASP A 293 7.89 -1.32 -52.27
C ASP A 293 8.74 -2.60 -52.31
N ASP A 294 8.63 -3.29 -53.46
CA ASP A 294 9.40 -4.47 -53.83
C ASP A 294 10.90 -4.17 -53.69
N MET A 295 11.57 -4.72 -52.69
CA MET A 295 13.02 -4.82 -52.64
C MET A 295 13.46 -6.03 -53.46
N ASP A 296 14.17 -5.70 -54.53
CA ASP A 296 14.85 -6.61 -55.41
C ASP A 296 15.91 -7.44 -54.66
N PRO A 297 16.03 -8.75 -54.84
CA PRO A 297 16.89 -9.62 -54.01
C PRO A 297 18.31 -9.81 -54.56
N ASP A 298 18.86 -8.86 -55.30
CA ASP A 298 20.20 -8.98 -55.94
C ASP A 298 21.11 -7.83 -55.57
N ASP A 299 21.59 -7.75 -54.31
CA ASP A 299 22.84 -7.09 -53.95
C ASP A 299 23.42 -7.77 -52.69
N VAL A 300 24.10 -8.87 -52.96
CA VAL A 300 25.02 -9.52 -52.01
C VAL A 300 26.41 -9.21 -52.53
N ASP A 301 27.08 -8.24 -51.93
CA ASP A 301 28.53 -8.06 -52.10
C ASP A 301 29.22 -7.80 -50.78
N GLU A 302 30.06 -8.76 -50.49
CA GLU A 302 31.44 -8.71 -50.02
C GLU A 302 31.69 -8.41 -48.52
N GLU A 303 32.29 -9.41 -47.99
CA GLU A 303 33.10 -9.60 -46.80
C GLU A 303 34.10 -8.43 -46.57
N ASP A 304 34.18 -7.96 -45.34
CA ASP A 304 35.45 -7.41 -44.83
C ASP A 304 35.77 -8.01 -43.45
N ASP A 305 36.83 -8.75 -43.50
CA ASP A 305 37.63 -9.30 -42.41
C ASP A 305 37.89 -8.26 -41.31
N PHE A 306 37.61 -8.56 -40.07
CA PHE A 306 38.27 -7.89 -38.95
C PHE A 306 38.99 -8.90 -38.06
N ASP A 307 40.25 -8.77 -38.22
CA ASP A 307 41.41 -9.35 -37.62
C ASP A 307 41.34 -9.49 -36.09
N SER A 308 41.69 -10.69 -35.66
CA SER A 308 41.94 -11.07 -34.28
C SER A 308 43.36 -10.65 -33.90
N GLY A 309 43.51 -9.72 -32.99
CA GLY A 309 44.79 -9.27 -32.43
C GLY A 309 44.81 -9.32 -30.91
N ASP A 310 45.49 -10.34 -30.45
CA ASP A 310 46.38 -10.48 -29.31
C ASP A 310 45.99 -10.02 -27.91
N ALA A 311 45.93 -11.05 -27.07
CA ALA A 311 46.18 -11.06 -25.65
C ALA A 311 47.60 -10.58 -25.36
N ASP A 312 47.79 -9.75 -24.36
CA ASP A 312 49.01 -9.68 -23.56
C ASP A 312 48.70 -9.49 -22.09
N GLU A 313 49.19 -10.46 -21.37
CA GLU A 313 49.42 -10.56 -19.93
C GLU A 313 50.30 -9.40 -19.44
N LEU A 314 50.09 -8.94 -18.23
CA LEU A 314 51.11 -8.48 -17.26
C LEU A 314 50.53 -8.52 -15.85
N GLU A 315 50.89 -9.49 -15.13
CA GLU A 315 51.62 -9.72 -13.88
C GLU A 315 51.71 -8.53 -12.92
N ASP A 316 51.36 -8.87 -11.67
CA ASP A 316 51.86 -8.58 -10.32
C ASP A 316 52.74 -7.34 -10.13
N ASP A 317 52.45 -6.58 -9.07
CA ASP A 317 53.31 -6.42 -7.88
C ASP A 317 52.75 -5.34 -6.89
N ASP A 318 52.84 -5.72 -5.58
CA ASP A 318 52.81 -5.00 -4.28
C ASP A 318 51.46 -4.62 -3.69
#